data_ca4b6f33a8e18fd390d6c4a243568714
#
_entry.id   ca4b6f33a8e18fd390d6c4a243568714
#
_cell.length_a   1.000
_cell.length_b   1.000
_cell.length_c   1.000
_cell.angle_alpha   90.00
_cell.angle_beta   90.00
_cell.angle_gamma   90.00
#
_symmetry.space_group_name_H-M   'P 1'
#
loop_
_entity.id
_entity.type
_entity.pdbx_description
1 polymer ?
#
loop_
_entity_poly.entity_id
_entity_poly.type
_entity_poly.pdbx_seq_one_letter_code
_entity_poly.pdbx_strand_id
1 'polypeptide(L)'
;MKNFFKPVLTFVAACVALGASAQEDPSKETVIVNPFTHTAAVSQAASDNIRAAVLAGISDRGRFHIVDALTDEVLSGLYANRNIEDVVNDANWQSESEAAYKKLGASKVLIGQANNVSFSRYKSDIDGKMTDKCEVTVSLKVYSITDGSMVGSENVAVTGIATESKDGSFNNAMKDLRKAMTKFVDNHFKFETYILELGDSDKKGRLKELYISGGTEMGVAKKTRFKVYCEQKIGPKVTKKEIGTIVAIEVMDGVTKCQIAEGDAAIKEKFSNGEKLTVVVDKQGTAAGGFLRGLVS
;
A
#
# COMPACT_ATOMS: atom_id res chain seq x y z
N MET A 1 22.68 19.06 71.80
CA MET A 1 21.60 18.22 71.26
C MET A 1 21.11 18.90 69.99
N LYS A 2 21.49 18.37 68.85
CA LYS A 2 21.14 18.93 67.51
C LYS A 2 20.07 18.04 66.85
N ASN A 3 18.86 18.58 66.74
CA ASN A 3 17.76 17.91 66.04
C ASN A 3 17.87 18.18 64.51
N PHE A 4 18.11 17.14 63.74
CA PHE A 4 18.05 17.14 62.29
C PHE A 4 16.59 16.87 61.85
N PHE A 5 15.95 17.89 61.32
CA PHE A 5 14.69 17.74 60.56
C PHE A 5 15.04 17.31 59.12
N LYS A 6 14.59 16.13 58.71
CA LYS A 6 14.57 15.70 57.30
C LYS A 6 13.24 16.12 56.65
N PRO A 7 13.24 16.84 55.54
CA PRO A 7 12.01 17.03 54.77
C PRO A 7 11.69 15.76 53.98
N VAL A 8 10.48 15.24 54.19
CA VAL A 8 9.88 14.17 53.35
C VAL A 8 9.40 14.83 52.06
N LEU A 9 10.06 14.50 50.97
CA LEU A 9 9.66 14.92 49.63
C LEU A 9 8.56 13.99 49.15
N THR A 10 7.31 14.45 49.18
CA THR A 10 6.15 13.73 48.65
C THR A 10 6.14 13.89 47.10
N PHE A 11 6.51 12.86 46.37
CA PHE A 11 6.36 12.79 44.93
C PHE A 11 4.88 12.53 44.62
N VAL A 12 4.17 13.56 44.20
CA VAL A 12 2.86 13.43 43.58
C VAL A 12 3.10 12.98 42.14
N ALA A 13 2.92 11.69 41.87
CA ALA A 13 2.87 11.15 40.52
C ALA A 13 1.54 11.57 39.86
N ALA A 14 1.56 12.64 39.06
CA ALA A 14 0.47 12.97 38.17
C ALA A 14 0.47 11.92 37.04
N CYS A 15 -0.42 10.93 37.13
CA CYS A 15 -0.78 10.08 36.04
C CYS A 15 -1.51 10.93 34.99
N VAL A 16 -0.78 11.48 34.03
CA VAL A 16 -1.35 11.99 32.80
C VAL A 16 -1.77 10.73 31.99
N ALA A 17 -3.06 10.44 32.00
CA ALA A 17 -3.66 9.51 31.05
C ALA A 17 -3.54 10.15 29.66
N LEU A 18 -2.40 9.92 29.01
CA LEU A 18 -2.26 10.12 27.58
C LEU A 18 -3.18 9.11 26.93
N GLY A 19 -4.29 9.59 26.36
CA GLY A 19 -5.10 8.81 25.44
C GLY A 19 -4.14 8.20 24.40
N ALA A 20 -4.11 6.88 24.33
CA ALA A 20 -3.40 6.17 23.30
C ALA A 20 -4.13 6.42 21.96
N SER A 21 -3.89 7.59 21.36
CA SER A 21 -3.96 7.70 19.91
C SER A 21 -2.90 6.72 19.42
N ALA A 22 -3.31 5.70 18.67
CA ALA A 22 -2.39 4.81 18.01
C ALA A 22 -1.41 5.69 17.25
N GLN A 23 -0.17 5.72 17.68
CA GLN A 23 0.87 6.54 17.08
C GLN A 23 1.07 5.96 15.70
N GLU A 24 0.59 6.68 14.67
CA GLU A 24 0.76 6.31 13.28
C GLU A 24 2.24 6.04 13.03
N ASP A 25 2.53 4.89 12.46
CA ASP A 25 3.90 4.51 12.12
C ASP A 25 4.39 5.47 11.01
N PRO A 26 5.32 6.41 11.32
CA PRO A 26 5.75 7.43 10.37
C PRO A 26 6.48 6.85 9.15
N SER A 27 6.75 5.55 9.15
CA SER A 27 7.38 4.84 8.03
C SER A 27 6.39 4.45 6.93
N LYS A 28 5.08 4.41 7.24
CA LYS A 28 4.05 3.99 6.28
C LYS A 28 3.59 5.13 5.40
N GLU A 29 3.53 4.86 4.10
CA GLU A 29 2.99 5.79 3.13
C GLU A 29 1.48 5.97 3.33
N THR A 30 1.00 7.22 3.43
CA THR A 30 -0.43 7.53 3.54
C THR A 30 -1.07 7.58 2.15
N VAL A 31 -2.13 6.78 1.98
CA VAL A 31 -2.91 6.67 0.74
C VAL A 31 -4.37 7.00 1.03
N ILE A 32 -4.90 8.01 0.32
CA ILE A 32 -6.31 8.35 0.40
C ILE A 32 -7.09 7.52 -0.63
N VAL A 33 -8.22 6.97 -0.23
CA VAL A 33 -9.15 6.29 -1.13
C VAL A 33 -10.43 7.12 -1.23
N ASN A 34 -10.63 7.71 -2.41
CA ASN A 34 -11.79 8.54 -2.69
C ASN A 34 -13.09 7.71 -2.80
N PRO A 35 -14.25 8.35 -2.68
CA PRO A 35 -15.51 7.74 -3.10
C PRO A 35 -15.40 7.24 -4.54
N PHE A 36 -16.03 6.09 -4.83
CA PHE A 36 -16.07 5.58 -6.19
C PHE A 36 -17.27 6.16 -6.94
N THR A 37 -17.02 6.55 -8.19
CA THR A 37 -18.08 6.79 -9.16
C THR A 37 -18.57 5.47 -9.74
N HIS A 38 -19.72 5.48 -10.38
CA HIS A 38 -20.26 4.31 -11.06
C HIS A 38 -21.02 4.68 -12.33
N THR A 39 -21.09 3.75 -13.27
CA THR A 39 -21.92 3.89 -14.45
C THR A 39 -23.39 3.62 -14.11
N ALA A 40 -24.32 4.02 -14.98
CA ALA A 40 -25.74 3.73 -14.81
C ALA A 40 -26.07 2.22 -14.73
N ALA A 41 -25.15 1.35 -15.16
CA ALA A 41 -25.29 -0.11 -15.07
C ALA A 41 -25.01 -0.68 -13.69
N VAL A 42 -24.48 0.13 -12.76
CA VAL A 42 -24.07 -0.28 -11.41
C VAL A 42 -24.88 0.51 -10.39
N SER A 43 -25.49 -0.18 -9.43
CA SER A 43 -26.17 0.49 -8.32
C SER A 43 -25.17 1.07 -7.31
N GLN A 44 -25.57 2.11 -6.58
CA GLN A 44 -24.75 2.69 -5.50
C GLN A 44 -24.29 1.63 -4.50
N ALA A 45 -25.21 0.76 -4.04
CA ALA A 45 -24.87 -0.31 -3.10
C ALA A 45 -23.83 -1.30 -3.64
N ALA A 46 -23.85 -1.60 -4.94
CA ALA A 46 -22.84 -2.43 -5.57
C ALA A 46 -21.49 -1.69 -5.66
N SER A 47 -21.51 -0.40 -5.99
CA SER A 47 -20.32 0.47 -6.00
C SER A 47 -19.66 0.54 -4.62
N ASP A 48 -20.46 0.70 -3.56
CA ASP A 48 -19.95 0.74 -2.18
C ASP A 48 -19.31 -0.58 -1.76
N ASN A 49 -19.89 -1.73 -2.14
CA ASN A 49 -19.31 -3.04 -1.89
C ASN A 49 -17.99 -3.25 -2.67
N ILE A 50 -17.94 -2.81 -3.93
CA ILE A 50 -16.72 -2.83 -4.76
C ILE A 50 -15.63 -2.00 -4.08
N ARG A 51 -15.96 -0.78 -3.64
CA ARG A 51 -15.03 0.10 -2.94
C ARG A 51 -14.52 -0.53 -1.64
N ALA A 52 -15.41 -1.13 -0.84
CA ALA A 52 -15.05 -1.83 0.38
C ALA A 52 -14.07 -3.00 0.12
N ALA A 53 -14.30 -3.78 -0.95
CA ALA A 53 -13.41 -4.87 -1.35
C ALA A 53 -12.02 -4.35 -1.78
N VAL A 54 -11.96 -3.22 -2.49
CA VAL A 54 -10.70 -2.56 -2.88
C VAL A 54 -9.95 -2.06 -1.66
N LEU A 55 -10.62 -1.33 -0.75
CA LEU A 55 -10.04 -0.88 0.52
C LEU A 55 -9.44 -2.03 1.32
N ALA A 56 -10.22 -3.09 1.52
CA ALA A 56 -9.76 -4.26 2.25
C ALA A 56 -8.53 -4.92 1.58
N GLY A 57 -8.54 -5.02 0.25
CA GLY A 57 -7.44 -5.64 -0.48
C GLY A 57 -6.13 -4.83 -0.47
N ILE A 58 -6.22 -3.50 -0.44
CA ILE A 58 -5.04 -2.63 -0.27
C ILE A 58 -4.54 -2.72 1.18
N SER A 59 -5.46 -2.73 2.16
CA SER A 59 -5.14 -2.86 3.58
C SER A 59 -4.44 -4.18 3.92
N ASP A 60 -4.80 -5.28 3.24
CA ASP A 60 -4.19 -6.60 3.45
C ASP A 60 -2.67 -6.62 3.23
N ARG A 61 -2.13 -5.63 2.53
CA ARG A 61 -0.68 -5.50 2.34
C ARG A 61 0.05 -4.94 3.55
N GLY A 62 -0.65 -4.26 4.46
CA GLY A 62 -0.08 -3.69 5.69
C GLY A 62 0.94 -2.55 5.49
N ARG A 63 1.22 -2.15 4.23
CA ARG A 63 2.26 -1.18 3.87
C ARG A 63 1.81 0.27 3.96
N PHE A 64 0.51 0.51 4.06
CA PHE A 64 -0.06 1.85 3.95
C PHE A 64 -0.83 2.23 5.21
N HIS A 65 -0.80 3.49 5.51
CA HIS A 65 -1.84 4.15 6.29
C HIS A 65 -2.95 4.56 5.31
N ILE A 66 -4.10 3.88 5.40
CA ILE A 66 -5.21 4.12 4.48
C ILE A 66 -6.18 5.09 5.12
N VAL A 67 -6.42 6.22 4.45
CA VAL A 67 -7.44 7.19 4.82
C VAL A 67 -8.63 7.02 3.89
N ASP A 68 -9.76 6.62 4.45
CA ASP A 68 -11.02 6.53 3.74
C ASP A 68 -11.69 7.91 3.70
N ALA A 69 -11.78 8.51 2.51
CA ALA A 69 -12.30 9.85 2.35
C ALA A 69 -13.78 10.02 2.75
N LEU A 70 -14.55 8.93 2.85
CA LEU A 70 -15.96 8.99 3.31
C LEU A 70 -16.09 8.97 4.82
N THR A 71 -15.12 8.42 5.56
CA THR A 71 -15.19 8.25 7.02
C THR A 71 -14.21 9.13 7.77
N ASP A 72 -13.21 9.70 7.09
CA ASP A 72 -12.27 10.64 7.68
C ASP A 72 -12.96 11.96 8.05
N GLU A 73 -12.66 12.50 9.24
CA GLU A 73 -13.31 13.71 9.76
C GLU A 73 -13.05 14.96 8.91
N VAL A 74 -11.88 15.06 8.28
CA VAL A 74 -11.49 16.19 7.45
C VAL A 74 -12.08 16.07 6.05
N LEU A 75 -12.02 14.86 5.46
CA LEU A 75 -12.39 14.64 4.08
C LEU A 75 -13.89 14.43 3.88
N SER A 76 -14.58 13.79 4.82
CA SER A 76 -16.02 13.52 4.71
C SER A 76 -16.84 14.80 4.52
N GLY A 77 -16.42 15.92 5.10
CA GLY A 77 -17.05 17.22 4.90
C GLY A 77 -16.96 17.73 3.46
N LEU A 78 -15.93 17.36 2.70
CA LEU A 78 -15.80 17.72 1.29
C LEU A 78 -16.84 17.01 0.40
N TYR A 79 -17.27 15.83 0.82
CA TYR A 79 -18.25 15.00 0.09
C TYR A 79 -19.68 15.11 0.65
N ALA A 80 -19.86 15.74 1.82
CA ALA A 80 -21.16 15.91 2.44
C ALA A 80 -22.10 16.73 1.54
N ASN A 81 -23.26 16.18 1.24
CA ASN A 81 -24.31 16.81 0.44
C ASN A 81 -23.93 17.14 -1.03
N ARG A 82 -22.89 16.54 -1.57
CA ARG A 82 -22.51 16.69 -2.98
C ARG A 82 -22.68 15.37 -3.72
N ASN A 83 -23.12 15.44 -4.97
CA ASN A 83 -23.07 14.29 -5.86
C ASN A 83 -21.60 14.04 -6.24
N ILE A 84 -21.10 12.82 -6.02
CA ILE A 84 -19.69 12.46 -6.25
C ILE A 84 -19.28 12.72 -7.71
N GLU A 85 -20.17 12.52 -8.67
CA GLU A 85 -19.90 12.76 -10.09
C GLU A 85 -19.69 14.25 -10.40
N ASP A 86 -20.43 15.13 -9.75
CA ASP A 86 -20.30 16.58 -9.92
C ASP A 86 -19.01 17.09 -9.25
N VAL A 87 -18.65 16.51 -8.12
CA VAL A 87 -17.49 16.88 -7.31
C VAL A 87 -16.16 16.60 -8.06
N VAL A 88 -16.06 15.48 -8.76
CA VAL A 88 -14.83 15.08 -9.47
C VAL A 88 -14.46 16.03 -10.62
N ASN A 89 -15.44 16.75 -11.16
CA ASN A 89 -15.26 17.68 -12.28
C ASN A 89 -15.12 19.15 -11.86
N ASP A 90 -15.24 19.47 -10.56
CA ASP A 90 -15.12 20.84 -10.05
C ASP A 90 -13.66 21.20 -9.75
N ALA A 91 -13.13 22.21 -10.46
CA ALA A 91 -11.74 22.67 -10.28
C ALA A 91 -11.48 23.25 -8.87
N ASN A 92 -12.48 23.88 -8.23
CA ASN A 92 -12.35 24.40 -6.87
C ASN A 92 -12.24 23.25 -5.88
N TRP A 93 -13.04 22.20 -6.06
CA TRP A 93 -12.99 21.00 -5.25
C TRP A 93 -11.64 20.29 -5.38
N GLN A 94 -11.07 20.21 -6.58
CA GLN A 94 -9.74 19.61 -6.77
C GLN A 94 -8.67 20.35 -5.94
N SER A 95 -8.72 21.69 -5.92
CA SER A 95 -7.80 22.50 -5.12
C SER A 95 -8.01 22.33 -3.61
N GLU A 96 -9.26 22.31 -3.15
CA GLU A 96 -9.62 22.11 -1.73
C GLU A 96 -9.24 20.69 -1.25
N SER A 97 -9.52 19.69 -2.06
CA SER A 97 -9.17 18.30 -1.74
C SER A 97 -7.67 18.08 -1.70
N GLU A 98 -6.91 18.67 -2.63
CA GLU A 98 -5.45 18.58 -2.66
C GLU A 98 -4.83 19.20 -1.40
N ALA A 99 -5.34 20.36 -0.94
CA ALA A 99 -4.91 20.98 0.30
C ALA A 99 -5.20 20.10 1.52
N ALA A 100 -6.38 19.47 1.57
CA ALA A 100 -6.75 18.54 2.63
C ALA A 100 -5.88 17.28 2.62
N TYR A 101 -5.57 16.72 1.44
CA TYR A 101 -4.70 15.55 1.30
C TYR A 101 -3.27 15.83 1.80
N LYS A 102 -2.72 17.01 1.45
CA LYS A 102 -1.41 17.45 1.93
C LYS A 102 -1.38 17.64 3.45
N LYS A 103 -2.47 18.16 4.03
CA LYS A 103 -2.60 18.32 5.48
C LYS A 103 -2.60 16.96 6.22
N LEU A 104 -3.15 15.92 5.61
CA LEU A 104 -3.15 14.55 6.14
C LEU A 104 -1.82 13.81 5.86
N GLY A 105 -0.83 14.48 5.27
CA GLY A 105 0.46 13.87 4.94
C GLY A 105 0.36 12.78 3.86
N ALA A 106 -0.71 12.80 3.07
CA ALA A 106 -0.91 11.80 2.04
C ALA A 106 0.04 12.03 0.85
N SER A 107 0.60 10.94 0.33
CA SER A 107 1.47 10.93 -0.84
C SER A 107 0.73 10.56 -2.12
N LYS A 108 -0.32 9.76 -2.00
CA LYS A 108 -1.11 9.26 -3.13
C LYS A 108 -2.61 9.29 -2.86
N VAL A 109 -3.37 9.42 -3.94
CA VAL A 109 -4.83 9.27 -3.93
C VAL A 109 -5.25 8.20 -4.93
N LEU A 110 -6.10 7.29 -4.50
CA LEU A 110 -6.76 6.29 -5.33
C LEU A 110 -8.16 6.76 -5.69
N ILE A 111 -8.45 6.77 -6.98
CA ILE A 111 -9.77 7.06 -7.55
C ILE A 111 -10.28 5.79 -8.24
N GLY A 112 -11.52 5.43 -8.00
CA GLY A 112 -12.15 4.26 -8.57
C GLY A 112 -13.46 4.57 -9.27
N GLN A 113 -13.75 3.79 -10.33
CA GLN A 113 -15.04 3.79 -11.01
C GLN A 113 -15.54 2.36 -11.20
N ALA A 114 -16.71 2.05 -10.66
CA ALA A 114 -17.40 0.79 -10.91
C ALA A 114 -18.07 0.84 -12.29
N ASN A 115 -17.54 0.09 -13.25
CA ASN A 115 -17.97 0.17 -14.64
C ASN A 115 -19.12 -0.79 -14.97
N ASN A 116 -19.05 -2.01 -14.41
CA ASN A 116 -20.03 -3.05 -14.73
C ASN A 116 -20.21 -4.03 -13.56
N VAL A 117 -21.46 -4.43 -13.34
CA VAL A 117 -21.86 -5.59 -12.54
C VAL A 117 -22.92 -6.34 -13.31
N SER A 118 -22.58 -7.48 -13.87
CA SER A 118 -23.50 -8.30 -14.65
C SER A 118 -23.65 -9.69 -14.06
N PHE A 119 -24.84 -10.25 -14.23
CA PHE A 119 -25.19 -11.57 -13.73
C PHE A 119 -25.67 -12.44 -14.90
N SER A 120 -25.20 -13.69 -14.89
CA SER A 120 -25.71 -14.73 -15.80
C SER A 120 -25.96 -16.02 -15.02
N ARG A 121 -26.86 -16.85 -15.53
CA ARG A 121 -27.19 -18.15 -14.94
C ARG A 121 -27.10 -19.22 -16.02
N TYR A 122 -26.45 -20.31 -15.71
CA TYR A 122 -26.31 -21.45 -16.60
C TYR A 122 -26.42 -22.77 -15.84
N LYS A 123 -26.70 -23.85 -16.55
CA LYS A 123 -26.70 -25.21 -15.98
C LYS A 123 -25.29 -25.76 -16.06
N SER A 124 -24.76 -26.24 -14.93
CA SER A 124 -23.44 -26.86 -14.87
C SER A 124 -23.48 -28.23 -15.58
N ASP A 125 -22.52 -28.45 -16.49
CA ASP A 125 -22.36 -29.72 -17.17
C ASP A 125 -21.80 -30.83 -16.29
N ILE A 126 -21.24 -30.46 -15.12
CA ILE A 126 -20.59 -31.40 -14.20
C ILE A 126 -21.61 -32.05 -13.27
N ASP A 127 -22.49 -31.26 -12.65
CA ASP A 127 -23.43 -31.74 -11.62
C ASP A 127 -24.90 -31.47 -11.95
N GLY A 128 -25.16 -30.85 -13.08
CA GLY A 128 -26.50 -30.51 -13.55
C GLY A 128 -27.22 -29.40 -12.77
N LYS A 129 -26.57 -28.77 -11.81
CA LYS A 129 -27.13 -27.70 -10.99
C LYS A 129 -27.10 -26.36 -11.70
N MET A 130 -28.04 -25.49 -11.32
CA MET A 130 -28.03 -24.11 -11.79
C MET A 130 -26.91 -23.35 -11.09
N THR A 131 -26.12 -22.63 -11.88
CA THR A 131 -24.95 -21.87 -11.40
C THR A 131 -25.13 -20.41 -11.77
N ASP A 132 -24.99 -19.54 -10.79
CA ASP A 132 -24.97 -18.09 -10.96
C ASP A 132 -23.54 -17.60 -11.12
N LYS A 133 -23.31 -16.77 -12.12
CA LYS A 133 -22.04 -16.11 -12.41
C LYS A 133 -22.23 -14.60 -12.27
N CYS A 134 -21.34 -13.93 -11.56
CA CYS A 134 -21.26 -12.48 -11.48
C CYS A 134 -19.95 -12.00 -12.07
N GLU A 135 -20.00 -11.04 -12.99
CA GLU A 135 -18.82 -10.37 -13.56
C GLU A 135 -18.81 -8.93 -13.09
N VAL A 136 -17.68 -8.50 -12.55
CA VAL A 136 -17.47 -7.14 -12.04
C VAL A 136 -16.25 -6.53 -12.70
N THR A 137 -16.37 -5.29 -13.17
CA THR A 137 -15.27 -4.51 -13.73
C THR A 137 -15.16 -3.17 -13.02
N VAL A 138 -13.96 -2.84 -12.54
CA VAL A 138 -13.64 -1.57 -11.90
C VAL A 138 -12.39 -0.96 -12.52
N SER A 139 -12.43 0.34 -12.81
CA SER A 139 -11.28 1.14 -13.21
C SER A 139 -10.67 1.80 -11.99
N LEU A 140 -9.37 1.63 -11.79
CA LEU A 140 -8.61 2.22 -10.68
C LEU A 140 -7.51 3.11 -11.25
N LYS A 141 -7.36 4.30 -10.66
CA LYS A 141 -6.30 5.26 -11.00
C LYS A 141 -5.63 5.75 -9.73
N VAL A 142 -4.31 5.83 -9.74
CA VAL A 142 -3.50 6.35 -8.63
C VAL A 142 -2.80 7.62 -9.09
N TYR A 143 -2.93 8.67 -8.31
CA TYR A 143 -2.24 9.93 -8.56
C TYR A 143 -1.31 10.26 -7.41
N SER A 144 -0.15 10.85 -7.73
CA SER A 144 0.75 11.47 -6.78
C SER A 144 0.18 12.81 -6.33
N ILE A 145 0.11 13.05 -5.04
CA ILE A 145 -0.36 14.34 -4.48
C ILE A 145 0.73 15.41 -4.59
N THR A 146 1.99 15.00 -4.70
CA THR A 146 3.13 15.93 -4.76
C THR A 146 3.15 16.75 -6.03
N ASP A 147 2.86 16.13 -7.18
CA ASP A 147 2.98 16.73 -8.51
C ASP A 147 1.75 16.52 -9.40
N GLY A 148 0.69 15.90 -8.89
CA GLY A 148 -0.54 15.61 -9.62
C GLY A 148 -0.39 14.56 -10.73
N SER A 149 0.77 13.93 -10.87
CA SER A 149 1.01 12.95 -11.93
C SER A 149 0.26 11.65 -11.69
N MET A 150 -0.20 11.01 -12.76
CA MET A 150 -0.79 9.68 -12.69
C MET A 150 0.33 8.64 -12.53
N VAL A 151 0.35 7.96 -11.38
CA VAL A 151 1.34 6.93 -11.02
C VAL A 151 0.97 5.58 -11.66
N GLY A 152 -0.32 5.29 -11.77
CA GLY A 152 -0.80 4.05 -12.33
C GLY A 152 -2.28 4.06 -12.66
N SER A 153 -2.68 3.18 -13.58
CA SER A 153 -4.08 2.94 -13.96
C SER A 153 -4.26 1.50 -14.38
N GLU A 154 -5.32 0.85 -13.93
CA GLU A 154 -5.64 -0.53 -14.27
C GLU A 154 -7.17 -0.73 -14.30
N ASN A 155 -7.65 -1.52 -15.27
CA ASN A 155 -9.00 -2.04 -15.27
C ASN A 155 -8.97 -3.47 -14.71
N VAL A 156 -9.56 -3.64 -13.55
CA VAL A 156 -9.63 -4.93 -12.87
C VAL A 156 -10.97 -5.57 -13.18
N ALA A 157 -10.93 -6.76 -13.78
CA ALA A 157 -12.11 -7.58 -14.05
C ALA A 157 -12.03 -8.87 -13.23
N VAL A 158 -13.10 -9.20 -12.52
CA VAL A 158 -13.20 -10.42 -11.70
C VAL A 158 -14.52 -11.13 -11.94
N THR A 159 -14.52 -12.42 -11.67
CA THR A 159 -15.70 -13.28 -11.84
C THR A 159 -15.94 -14.07 -10.55
N GLY A 160 -17.14 -14.00 -10.01
CA GLY A 160 -17.59 -14.84 -8.92
C GLY A 160 -18.61 -15.86 -9.41
N ILE A 161 -18.54 -17.07 -8.89
CA ILE A 161 -19.44 -18.19 -9.24
C ILE A 161 -20.01 -18.77 -7.95
N ALA A 162 -21.32 -19.06 -7.94
CA ALA A 162 -21.97 -19.77 -6.84
C ALA A 162 -23.14 -20.63 -7.37
N THR A 163 -23.37 -21.78 -6.72
CA THR A 163 -24.48 -22.66 -7.05
C THR A 163 -25.76 -22.06 -6.47
N GLU A 164 -26.76 -21.85 -7.31
CA GLU A 164 -28.13 -21.40 -6.93
C GLU A 164 -28.16 -20.13 -6.05
N SER A 165 -27.15 -19.24 -6.21
CA SER A 165 -27.04 -18.04 -5.39
C SER A 165 -26.44 -16.86 -6.14
N LYS A 166 -27.28 -15.94 -6.56
CA LYS A 166 -26.87 -14.67 -7.17
C LYS A 166 -25.99 -13.85 -6.22
N ASP A 167 -26.39 -13.72 -4.96
CA ASP A 167 -25.65 -12.98 -3.94
C ASP A 167 -24.33 -13.69 -3.60
N GLY A 168 -24.34 -15.03 -3.58
CA GLY A 168 -23.14 -15.84 -3.41
C GLY A 168 -22.12 -15.60 -4.52
N SER A 169 -22.58 -15.47 -5.78
CA SER A 169 -21.69 -15.18 -6.91
C SER A 169 -21.09 -13.77 -6.80
N PHE A 170 -21.89 -12.77 -6.39
CA PHE A 170 -21.37 -11.42 -6.15
C PHE A 170 -20.35 -11.39 -5.00
N ASN A 171 -20.65 -12.03 -3.87
CA ASN A 171 -19.72 -12.10 -2.74
C ASN A 171 -18.39 -12.79 -3.11
N ASN A 172 -18.43 -13.81 -3.97
CA ASN A 172 -17.22 -14.46 -4.47
C ASN A 172 -16.44 -13.55 -5.42
N ALA A 173 -17.12 -12.76 -6.27
CA ALA A 173 -16.46 -11.73 -7.07
C ALA A 173 -15.77 -10.68 -6.20
N MET A 174 -16.38 -10.24 -5.08
CA MET A 174 -15.76 -9.30 -4.13
C MET A 174 -14.52 -9.89 -3.45
N LYS A 175 -14.54 -11.18 -3.10
CA LYS A 175 -13.36 -11.87 -2.56
C LYS A 175 -12.21 -11.92 -3.59
N ASP A 176 -12.54 -12.15 -4.85
CA ASP A 176 -11.53 -12.20 -5.90
C ASP A 176 -11.04 -10.80 -6.28
N LEU A 177 -11.89 -9.77 -6.22
CA LEU A 177 -11.47 -8.37 -6.34
C LEU A 177 -10.48 -8.00 -5.23
N ARG A 178 -10.79 -8.32 -3.97
CA ARG A 178 -9.88 -8.12 -2.84
C ARG A 178 -8.50 -8.77 -3.07
N LYS A 179 -8.47 -10.02 -3.58
CA LYS A 179 -7.20 -10.69 -3.93
C LYS A 179 -6.47 -10.00 -5.09
N ALA A 180 -7.21 -9.53 -6.11
CA ALA A 180 -6.63 -8.84 -7.25
C ALA A 180 -5.92 -7.54 -6.85
N MET A 181 -6.37 -6.88 -5.77
CA MET A 181 -5.71 -5.67 -5.23
C MET A 181 -4.28 -5.92 -4.77
N THR A 182 -3.93 -7.13 -4.38
CA THR A 182 -2.55 -7.51 -4.08
C THR A 182 -1.62 -7.23 -5.26
N LYS A 183 -2.02 -7.69 -6.47
CA LYS A 183 -1.25 -7.46 -7.70
C LYS A 183 -1.27 -5.98 -8.10
N PHE A 184 -2.42 -5.33 -7.98
CA PHE A 184 -2.57 -3.89 -8.25
C PHE A 184 -1.60 -3.07 -7.40
N VAL A 185 -1.53 -3.34 -6.09
CA VAL A 185 -0.59 -2.67 -5.18
C VAL A 185 0.86 -2.92 -5.58
N ASP A 186 1.23 -4.17 -5.89
CA ASP A 186 2.60 -4.49 -6.29
C ASP A 186 3.02 -3.81 -7.60
N ASN A 187 2.08 -3.58 -8.51
CA ASN A 187 2.35 -2.92 -9.77
C ASN A 187 2.46 -1.39 -9.64
N HIS A 188 1.57 -0.77 -8.87
CA HIS A 188 1.36 0.68 -8.88
C HIS A 188 1.85 1.41 -7.63
N PHE A 189 2.08 0.69 -6.53
CA PHE A 189 2.63 1.24 -5.29
C PHE A 189 3.99 0.59 -5.01
N LYS A 190 4.97 0.90 -5.82
CA LYS A 190 6.32 0.37 -5.61
C LYS A 190 6.85 0.87 -4.27
N PHE A 191 7.25 -0.08 -3.44
CA PHE A 191 7.90 0.23 -2.19
C PHE A 191 9.26 0.86 -2.45
N GLU A 192 9.45 2.07 -1.97
CA GLU A 192 10.73 2.79 -1.99
C GLU A 192 11.25 2.89 -0.56
N THR A 193 12.53 2.64 -0.39
CA THR A 193 13.22 2.75 0.90
C THR A 193 14.67 3.19 0.69
N TYR A 194 15.49 3.11 1.73
CA TYR A 194 16.90 3.51 1.72
C TYR A 194 17.77 2.51 2.46
N ILE A 195 19.07 2.58 2.20
CA ILE A 195 20.06 1.76 2.89
C ILE A 195 20.33 2.37 4.26
N LEU A 196 20.19 1.58 5.32
CA LEU A 196 20.49 1.95 6.69
C LEU A 196 21.99 1.82 6.98
N GLU A 197 22.57 0.66 6.60
CA GLU A 197 23.91 0.31 6.95
C GLU A 197 24.49 -0.68 5.93
N LEU A 198 25.80 -0.63 5.73
CA LEU A 198 26.55 -1.65 4.99
C LEU A 198 26.92 -2.78 5.95
N GLY A 199 26.64 -4.02 5.54
CA GLY A 199 26.99 -5.22 6.29
C GLY A 199 28.37 -5.77 5.93
N ASP A 200 28.50 -7.09 5.97
CA ASP A 200 29.77 -7.79 5.80
C ASP A 200 30.36 -7.66 4.40
N SER A 201 31.69 -7.62 4.37
CA SER A 201 32.49 -7.70 3.15
C SER A 201 33.26 -9.02 3.09
N ASP A 202 33.54 -9.51 1.89
CA ASP A 202 34.38 -10.70 1.71
C ASP A 202 35.88 -10.41 1.98
N LYS A 203 36.70 -11.45 1.93
CA LYS A 203 38.15 -11.35 2.13
C LYS A 203 38.87 -10.45 1.12
N LYS A 204 38.18 -10.10 0.00
CA LYS A 204 38.68 -9.19 -1.04
C LYS A 204 38.11 -7.78 -0.88
N GLY A 205 37.39 -7.50 0.20
CA GLY A 205 36.79 -6.20 0.50
C GLY A 205 35.51 -5.89 -0.29
N ARG A 206 34.96 -6.85 -1.04
CA ARG A 206 33.69 -6.68 -1.78
C ARG A 206 32.53 -6.78 -0.82
N LEU A 207 31.62 -5.79 -0.88
CA LEU A 207 30.42 -5.75 -0.07
C LEU A 207 29.50 -6.93 -0.41
N LYS A 208 29.10 -7.70 0.60
CA LYS A 208 28.24 -8.88 0.44
C LYS A 208 26.81 -8.62 0.87
N GLU A 209 26.67 -7.86 1.93
CA GLU A 209 25.41 -7.67 2.62
C GLU A 209 25.22 -6.20 2.97
N LEU A 210 23.96 -5.82 3.12
CA LEU A 210 23.57 -4.51 3.63
C LEU A 210 22.17 -4.59 4.29
N TYR A 211 21.81 -3.55 5.02
CA TYR A 211 20.52 -3.42 5.69
C TYR A 211 19.73 -2.27 5.08
N ILE A 212 18.46 -2.51 4.79
CA ILE A 212 17.52 -1.49 4.32
C ILE A 212 16.45 -1.25 5.35
N SER A 213 15.86 -0.03 5.34
CA SER A 213 14.71 0.29 6.15
C SER A 213 13.47 -0.44 5.65
N GLY A 214 12.57 -0.82 6.57
CA GLY A 214 11.34 -1.57 6.28
C GLY A 214 11.54 -3.08 6.27
N GLY A 215 10.53 -3.79 6.73
CA GLY A 215 10.55 -5.23 6.94
C GLY A 215 9.19 -5.88 6.73
N THR A 216 8.80 -6.76 7.65
CA THR A 216 7.54 -7.51 7.59
C THR A 216 6.31 -6.59 7.59
N GLU A 217 6.35 -5.50 8.34
CA GLU A 217 5.30 -4.47 8.45
C GLU A 217 5.06 -3.75 7.12
N MET A 218 6.09 -3.64 6.28
CA MET A 218 6.02 -3.06 4.94
C MET A 218 5.70 -4.11 3.87
N GLY A 219 5.39 -5.36 4.27
CA GLY A 219 5.09 -6.46 3.37
C GLY A 219 6.30 -6.98 2.60
N VAL A 220 7.53 -6.71 3.06
CA VAL A 220 8.73 -7.32 2.50
C VAL A 220 8.75 -8.80 2.83
N ALA A 221 9.11 -9.65 1.87
CA ALA A 221 9.26 -11.08 2.06
C ALA A 221 10.67 -11.53 1.68
N LYS A 222 11.12 -12.67 2.22
CA LYS A 222 12.38 -13.30 1.77
C LYS A 222 12.37 -13.48 0.25
N LYS A 223 13.53 -13.31 -0.39
CA LYS A 223 13.74 -13.34 -1.85
C LYS A 223 13.09 -12.16 -2.61
N THR A 224 12.56 -11.15 -1.93
CA THR A 224 12.22 -9.89 -2.60
C THR A 224 13.49 -9.30 -3.21
N ARG A 225 13.40 -8.93 -4.49
CA ARG A 225 14.48 -8.32 -5.24
C ARG A 225 14.25 -6.82 -5.31
N PHE A 226 15.30 -6.06 -5.07
CA PHE A 226 15.29 -4.61 -5.12
C PHE A 226 16.35 -4.11 -6.08
N LYS A 227 16.07 -2.97 -6.71
CA LYS A 227 17.04 -2.16 -7.44
C LYS A 227 17.50 -1.00 -6.58
N VAL A 228 18.77 -0.71 -6.65
CA VAL A 228 19.40 0.42 -5.94
C VAL A 228 19.69 1.53 -6.94
N TYR A 229 19.24 2.74 -6.61
CA TYR A 229 19.41 3.92 -7.46
C TYR A 229 20.19 5.00 -6.71
N CYS A 230 21.01 5.74 -7.44
CA CYS A 230 21.54 7.02 -7.00
C CYS A 230 20.94 8.17 -7.85
N GLU A 231 20.94 9.37 -7.30
CA GLU A 231 20.59 10.56 -8.07
C GLU A 231 21.74 10.92 -9.00
N GLN A 232 21.43 11.16 -10.27
CA GLN A 232 22.36 11.64 -11.28
C GLN A 232 21.84 12.94 -11.86
N LYS A 233 22.69 13.98 -11.82
CA LYS A 233 22.40 15.28 -12.41
C LYS A 233 22.81 15.26 -13.87
N ILE A 234 21.88 15.51 -14.78
CA ILE A 234 22.12 15.63 -16.22
C ILE A 234 21.63 17.01 -16.66
N GLY A 235 22.56 17.96 -16.78
CA GLY A 235 22.21 19.35 -16.97
C GLY A 235 21.35 19.90 -15.82
N PRO A 236 20.20 20.53 -16.08
CA PRO A 236 19.30 21.04 -15.04
C PRO A 236 18.41 19.96 -14.41
N LYS A 237 18.39 18.72 -14.94
CA LYS A 237 17.50 17.65 -14.48
C LYS A 237 18.22 16.67 -13.56
N VAL A 238 17.52 16.25 -12.51
CA VAL A 238 17.92 15.14 -11.64
C VAL A 238 17.18 13.89 -12.10
N THR A 239 17.91 12.80 -12.32
CA THR A 239 17.36 11.50 -12.71
C THR A 239 17.85 10.42 -11.76
N LYS A 240 17.12 9.31 -11.66
CA LYS A 240 17.55 8.12 -10.90
C LYS A 240 18.35 7.19 -11.84
N LYS A 241 19.61 6.90 -11.47
CA LYS A 241 20.47 5.93 -12.15
C LYS A 241 20.55 4.64 -11.33
N GLU A 242 20.21 3.51 -11.96
CA GLU A 242 20.41 2.20 -11.36
C GLU A 242 21.91 1.91 -11.19
N ILE A 243 22.32 1.50 -9.98
CA ILE A 243 23.70 1.21 -9.63
C ILE A 243 23.89 -0.21 -9.09
N GLY A 244 22.82 -0.94 -8.81
CA GLY A 244 22.91 -2.31 -8.35
C GLY A 244 21.59 -2.97 -8.04
N THR A 245 21.68 -4.24 -7.67
CA THR A 245 20.54 -5.09 -7.30
C THR A 245 20.85 -5.82 -6.00
N ILE A 246 19.87 -5.91 -5.11
CA ILE A 246 19.96 -6.60 -3.83
C ILE A 246 18.77 -7.54 -3.64
N VAL A 247 18.92 -8.58 -2.81
CA VAL A 247 17.90 -9.59 -2.55
C VAL A 247 17.74 -9.78 -1.04
N ALA A 248 16.50 -9.70 -0.54
CA ALA A 248 16.17 -9.93 0.87
C ALA A 248 16.50 -11.38 1.28
N ILE A 249 17.38 -11.55 2.26
CA ILE A 249 17.77 -12.85 2.84
C ILE A 249 17.17 -13.06 4.22
N GLU A 250 17.03 -11.99 5.01
CA GLU A 250 16.40 -12.00 6.31
C GLU A 250 15.51 -10.76 6.45
N VAL A 251 14.28 -10.96 6.90
CA VAL A 251 13.29 -9.88 7.05
C VAL A 251 12.86 -9.87 8.50
N MET A 252 13.06 -8.74 9.14
CA MET A 252 12.70 -8.45 10.52
C MET A 252 11.63 -7.35 10.51
N ASP A 253 11.16 -6.98 11.68
CA ASP A 253 10.30 -5.81 11.84
C ASP A 253 11.14 -4.54 11.68
N GLY A 254 10.72 -3.63 10.79
CA GLY A 254 11.41 -2.37 10.50
C GLY A 254 12.72 -2.46 9.71
N VAL A 255 13.31 -3.64 9.53
CA VAL A 255 14.63 -3.81 8.88
C VAL A 255 14.68 -5.08 8.04
N THR A 256 15.29 -4.97 6.86
CA THR A 256 15.57 -6.13 6.01
C THR A 256 17.06 -6.25 5.72
N LYS A 257 17.65 -7.42 6.03
CA LYS A 257 18.99 -7.77 5.61
C LYS A 257 18.96 -8.28 4.19
N CYS A 258 19.78 -7.69 3.33
CA CYS A 258 19.86 -8.01 1.91
C CYS A 258 21.24 -8.49 1.53
N GLN A 259 21.29 -9.46 0.63
CA GLN A 259 22.50 -9.87 -0.08
C GLN A 259 22.63 -9.05 -1.36
N ILE A 260 23.83 -8.61 -1.69
CA ILE A 260 24.10 -7.92 -2.94
C ILE A 260 24.22 -8.95 -4.08
N ALA A 261 23.41 -8.76 -5.11
CA ALA A 261 23.49 -9.55 -6.33
C ALA A 261 24.38 -8.88 -7.37
N GLU A 262 24.29 -7.56 -7.51
CA GLU A 262 25.05 -6.77 -8.49
C GLU A 262 25.36 -5.38 -7.94
N GLY A 263 26.46 -4.75 -8.35
CA GLY A 263 26.79 -3.35 -8.08
C GLY A 263 27.46 -3.09 -6.72
N ASP A 264 28.09 -4.08 -6.11
CA ASP A 264 28.75 -4.00 -4.80
C ASP A 264 29.71 -2.81 -4.64
N ALA A 265 30.60 -2.58 -5.62
CA ALA A 265 31.55 -1.49 -5.60
C ALA A 265 30.87 -0.11 -5.67
N ALA A 266 29.91 0.04 -6.59
CA ALA A 266 29.19 1.30 -6.77
C ALA A 266 28.31 1.64 -5.56
N ILE A 267 27.62 0.66 -4.99
CA ILE A 267 26.80 0.85 -3.78
C ILE A 267 27.70 1.28 -2.61
N LYS A 268 28.82 0.56 -2.41
CA LYS A 268 29.77 0.85 -1.33
C LYS A 268 30.35 2.25 -1.45
N GLU A 269 30.83 2.63 -2.64
CA GLU A 269 31.42 3.94 -2.93
C GLU A 269 30.42 5.06 -2.64
N LYS A 270 29.25 4.99 -3.26
CA LYS A 270 28.22 6.03 -3.16
C LYS A 270 27.70 6.19 -1.73
N PHE A 271 27.43 5.09 -1.04
CA PHE A 271 27.00 5.12 0.36
C PHE A 271 28.07 5.71 1.28
N SER A 272 29.35 5.34 1.09
CA SER A 272 30.46 5.88 1.86
C SER A 272 30.70 7.37 1.62
N ASN A 273 30.35 7.86 0.45
CA ASN A 273 30.39 9.29 0.10
C ASN A 273 29.18 10.09 0.67
N GLY A 274 28.27 9.44 1.40
CA GLY A 274 27.08 10.07 1.97
C GLY A 274 25.98 10.37 0.93
N GLU A 275 26.05 9.77 -0.27
CA GLU A 275 25.02 9.96 -1.28
C GLU A 275 23.73 9.23 -0.87
N LYS A 276 22.58 9.88 -1.07
CA LYS A 276 21.27 9.28 -0.82
C LYS A 276 21.00 8.19 -1.86
N LEU A 277 20.94 6.95 -1.41
CA LEU A 277 20.61 5.81 -2.25
C LEU A 277 19.14 5.41 -2.04
N THR A 278 18.38 5.36 -3.12
CA THR A 278 16.99 4.89 -3.12
C THR A 278 16.93 3.42 -3.49
N VAL A 279 16.21 2.65 -2.70
CA VAL A 279 15.98 1.21 -2.90
C VAL A 279 14.54 0.99 -3.29
N VAL A 280 14.28 0.38 -4.45
CA VAL A 280 12.94 0.19 -5.00
C VAL A 280 12.69 -1.30 -5.26
N VAL A 281 11.51 -1.80 -4.90
CA VAL A 281 11.12 -3.18 -5.21
C VAL A 281 11.06 -3.38 -6.72
N ASP A 282 11.84 -4.36 -7.21
CA ASP A 282 11.81 -4.84 -8.59
C ASP A 282 10.88 -6.05 -8.73
N LYS A 283 11.03 -7.02 -7.83
CA LYS A 283 10.26 -8.26 -7.83
C LYS A 283 9.97 -8.72 -6.41
N GLN A 284 8.69 -8.86 -6.08
CA GLN A 284 8.28 -9.32 -4.76
C GLN A 284 8.64 -10.80 -4.55
N GLY A 285 9.20 -11.11 -3.39
CA GLY A 285 9.39 -12.50 -2.95
C GLY A 285 8.07 -13.16 -2.57
N THR A 286 8.02 -14.47 -2.61
CA THR A 286 6.87 -15.22 -2.10
C THR A 286 7.02 -15.41 -0.60
N ALA A 287 6.05 -14.96 0.18
CA ALA A 287 5.98 -15.30 1.60
C ALA A 287 5.89 -16.83 1.75
N ALA A 288 6.68 -17.41 2.64
CA ALA A 288 6.79 -18.86 2.88
C ALA A 288 5.52 -19.49 3.52
N GLY A 289 4.34 -18.91 3.32
CA GLY A 289 3.06 -19.37 3.86
C GLY A 289 1.99 -19.72 2.82
N GLY A 290 2.26 -19.52 1.51
CA GLY A 290 1.27 -19.74 0.45
C GLY A 290 1.11 -21.19 -0.04
N PHE A 291 1.97 -22.12 0.37
CA PHE A 291 2.02 -23.47 -0.25
C PHE A 291 1.25 -24.57 0.49
N LEU A 292 0.64 -24.29 1.64
CA LEU A 292 -0.03 -25.33 2.44
C LEU A 292 -1.58 -25.22 2.50
N ARG A 293 -2.21 -24.39 1.67
CA ARG A 293 -3.69 -24.30 1.63
C ARG A 293 -4.35 -25.04 0.45
N GLY A 294 -3.61 -25.81 -0.32
CA GLY A 294 -4.12 -26.55 -1.49
C GLY A 294 -4.15 -28.06 -1.37
N LEU A 295 -3.92 -28.64 -0.20
CA LEU A 295 -3.80 -30.11 -0.04
C LEU A 295 -4.64 -30.70 1.11
N VAL A 296 -5.74 -30.07 1.51
CA VAL A 296 -6.74 -30.72 2.36
C VAL A 296 -8.12 -30.34 1.88
N SER A 297 -8.68 -31.14 1.03
CA SER A 297 -10.08 -31.62 0.99
C SER A 297 -10.29 -32.51 -0.22
#